data_b555e4c0a93b1acc096e9748220c4ddc
#
_entry.id   b555e4c0a93b1acc096e9748220c4ddc
#
_cell.length_a   1.000
_cell.length_b   1.000
_cell.length_c   1.000
_cell.angle_alpha   90.00
_cell.angle_beta   90.00
_cell.angle_gamma   90.00
#
_symmetry.space_group_name_H-M   'P 1'
#
loop_
_entity.id
_entity.type
_entity.pdbx_description
1 polymer ?
#
loop_
_entity_poly.entity_id
_entity_poly.type
_entity_poly.pdbx_seq_one_letter_code
_entity_poly.pdbx_strand_id
1 'polypeptide(L)'
;MNILSIFMLLILLALLLWIFAVRCRRGNAALPGLQQYRYAHRGLHDAQKPENSLAAFRAAVEHGYGAELDVHITADDKLVVFHDSNT
;
A
#
# COMPACT_ATOMS: atom_id res chain seq x y z
N MET A 1 -1.69 -43.90 6.41
CA MET A 1 -0.96 -42.67 6.06
C MET A 1 0.27 -42.58 6.98
N ASN A 2 1.45 -42.43 6.42
CA ASN A 2 2.67 -42.36 7.22
C ASN A 2 2.89 -40.92 7.75
N ILE A 3 3.87 -40.81 8.68
CA ILE A 3 4.15 -39.50 9.33
C ILE A 3 4.54 -38.44 8.30
N LEU A 4 5.30 -38.83 7.28
CA LEU A 4 5.72 -37.91 6.23
C LEU A 4 4.50 -37.34 5.47
N SER A 5 3.56 -38.20 5.10
CA SER A 5 2.33 -37.80 4.40
C SER A 5 1.46 -36.86 5.25
N ILE A 6 1.35 -37.16 6.54
CA ILE A 6 0.63 -36.28 7.48
C ILE A 6 1.31 -34.91 7.57
N PHE A 7 2.63 -34.91 7.69
CA PHE A 7 3.40 -33.64 7.77
C PHE A 7 3.22 -32.81 6.50
N MET A 8 3.31 -33.42 5.33
CA MET A 8 3.11 -32.75 4.05
C MET A 8 1.70 -32.17 3.92
N LEU A 9 0.69 -32.90 4.37
CA LEU A 9 -0.69 -32.44 4.37
C LEU A 9 -0.89 -31.22 5.28
N LEU A 10 -0.28 -31.23 6.45
CA LEU A 10 -0.36 -30.10 7.39
C LEU A 10 0.32 -28.86 6.82
N ILE A 11 1.46 -29.01 6.16
CA ILE A 11 2.14 -27.90 5.48
C ILE A 11 1.27 -27.32 4.38
N LEU A 12 0.68 -28.20 3.55
CA LEU A 12 -0.22 -27.76 2.48
C LEU A 12 -1.42 -26.99 3.04
N LEU A 13 -2.05 -27.52 4.09
CA LEU A 13 -3.17 -26.85 4.73
C LEU A 13 -2.78 -25.49 5.29
N ALA A 14 -1.65 -25.39 5.98
CA ALA A 14 -1.16 -24.12 6.51
C ALA A 14 -0.90 -23.11 5.39
N LEU A 15 -0.31 -23.55 4.28
CA LEU A 15 -0.05 -22.70 3.12
C LEU A 15 -1.35 -22.17 2.50
N LEU A 16 -2.34 -23.04 2.32
CA LEU A 16 -3.64 -22.66 1.77
C LEU A 16 -4.38 -21.68 2.68
N LEU A 17 -4.33 -21.90 4.00
CA LEU A 17 -4.92 -20.98 4.97
C LEU A 17 -4.25 -19.62 4.94
N TRP A 18 -2.92 -19.60 4.79
CA TRP A 18 -2.18 -18.34 4.70
C TRP A 18 -2.53 -17.57 3.42
N ILE A 19 -2.54 -18.25 2.27
CA ILE A 19 -2.95 -17.65 0.99
C ILE A 19 -4.36 -17.06 1.11
N PHE A 20 -5.28 -17.80 1.72
CA PHE A 20 -6.65 -17.32 1.94
C PHE A 20 -6.69 -16.06 2.84
N ALA A 21 -5.89 -16.07 3.92
CA ALA A 21 -5.88 -14.98 4.89
C ALA A 21 -5.30 -13.66 4.32
N VAL A 22 -4.29 -13.76 3.43
CA VAL A 22 -3.62 -12.58 2.86
C VAL A 22 -4.15 -12.17 1.49
N ARG A 23 -5.10 -12.91 0.94
CA ARG A 23 -5.66 -12.56 -0.38
C ARG A 23 -6.33 -11.21 -0.35
N CYS A 24 -6.24 -10.50 -1.46
CA CYS A 24 -6.92 -9.23 -1.63
C CYS A 24 -8.44 -9.41 -1.60
N ARG A 25 -9.14 -8.51 -0.93
CA ARG A 25 -10.61 -8.49 -0.91
C ARG A 25 -11.13 -8.13 -2.29
N ARG A 26 -11.96 -9.00 -2.85
CA ARG A 26 -12.59 -8.81 -4.16
C ARG A 26 -14.01 -8.28 -3.99
N GLY A 27 -14.53 -7.64 -5.05
CA GLY A 27 -15.94 -7.23 -5.11
C GLY A 27 -16.23 -5.94 -4.34
N ASN A 28 -15.21 -5.19 -3.92
CA ASN A 28 -15.43 -3.86 -3.35
C ASN A 28 -15.90 -2.90 -4.44
N ALA A 29 -17.03 -2.22 -4.22
CA ALA A 29 -17.62 -1.32 -5.21
C ALA A 29 -16.74 -0.11 -5.53
N ALA A 30 -15.86 0.30 -4.62
CA ALA A 30 -14.93 1.41 -4.83
C ALA A 30 -13.71 1.04 -5.68
N LEU A 31 -13.40 -0.26 -5.82
CA LEU A 31 -12.16 -0.71 -6.47
C LEU A 31 -12.05 -0.29 -7.94
N PRO A 32 -13.08 -0.41 -8.80
CA PRO A 32 -12.98 0.05 -10.19
C PRO A 32 -12.65 1.53 -10.32
N GLY A 33 -13.22 2.37 -9.46
CA GLY A 33 -12.93 3.81 -9.44
C GLY A 33 -11.47 4.10 -9.07
N LEU A 34 -10.91 3.33 -8.14
CA LEU A 34 -9.50 3.46 -7.76
C LEU A 34 -8.55 2.92 -8.84
N GLN A 35 -8.95 1.86 -9.54
CA GLN A 35 -8.12 1.22 -10.55
C GLN A 35 -7.99 2.03 -11.85
N GLN A 36 -8.88 2.99 -12.09
CA GLN A 36 -8.82 3.81 -13.31
C GLN A 36 -7.68 4.81 -13.33
N TYR A 37 -7.07 5.11 -12.17
CA TYR A 37 -6.00 6.09 -12.05
C TYR A 37 -4.63 5.44 -12.02
N ARG A 38 -3.64 6.14 -12.55
CA ARG A 38 -2.24 5.90 -12.24
C ARG A 38 -1.89 6.68 -10.98
N TYR A 39 -1.03 6.12 -10.14
CA TYR A 39 -0.69 6.71 -8.86
C TYR A 39 0.78 7.13 -8.85
N ALA A 40 1.02 8.39 -8.52
CA ALA A 40 2.37 8.92 -8.36
C ALA A 40 2.91 8.54 -6.99
N HIS A 41 4.02 7.80 -6.95
CA HIS A 41 4.70 7.38 -5.74
C HIS A 41 5.21 8.61 -4.97
N ARG A 42 4.67 8.85 -3.78
CA ARG A 42 4.95 10.03 -2.94
C ARG A 42 4.63 11.36 -3.62
N GLY A 43 3.63 11.36 -4.51
CA GLY A 43 3.30 12.48 -5.36
C GLY A 43 4.15 12.53 -6.62
N LEU A 44 3.85 13.44 -7.52
CA LEU A 44 4.64 13.65 -8.73
C LEU A 44 5.81 14.58 -8.40
N HIS A 45 6.82 14.01 -7.74
CA HIS A 45 7.96 14.77 -7.20
C HIS A 45 9.10 14.87 -8.22
N ASP A 46 9.89 15.90 -8.05
CA ASP A 46 11.12 16.17 -8.83
C ASP A 46 12.10 17.00 -8.00
N ALA A 47 13.13 17.55 -8.63
CA ALA A 47 14.16 18.33 -7.94
C ALA A 47 13.61 19.60 -7.25
N GLN A 48 12.50 20.17 -7.76
CA GLN A 48 11.86 21.36 -7.21
C GLN A 48 10.64 21.04 -6.34
N LYS A 49 10.10 19.83 -6.45
CA LYS A 49 8.92 19.39 -5.72
C LYS A 49 9.29 18.16 -4.90
N PRO A 50 9.65 18.33 -3.62
CA PRO A 50 10.04 17.20 -2.79
C PRO A 50 8.95 16.13 -2.70
N GLU A 51 9.36 14.87 -2.53
CA GLU A 51 8.43 13.78 -2.28
C GLU A 51 7.59 14.05 -1.04
N ASN A 52 6.36 13.53 -1.01
CA ASN A 52 5.42 13.70 0.10
C ASN A 52 5.13 15.17 0.45
N SER A 53 5.35 16.10 -0.50
CA SER A 53 5.04 17.51 -0.33
C SER A 53 3.71 17.87 -0.98
N LEU A 54 3.12 18.95 -0.52
CA LEU A 54 1.90 19.49 -1.13
C LEU A 54 2.11 19.83 -2.61
N ALA A 55 3.28 20.35 -2.96
CA ALA A 55 3.62 20.65 -4.36
C ALA A 55 3.65 19.40 -5.23
N ALA A 56 4.18 18.27 -4.71
CA ALA A 56 4.20 17.00 -5.42
C ALA A 56 2.78 16.43 -5.60
N PHE A 57 1.93 16.54 -4.61
CA PHE A 57 0.54 16.09 -4.70
C PHE A 57 -0.27 16.96 -5.66
N ARG A 58 -0.08 18.25 -5.64
CA ARG A 58 -0.71 19.18 -6.58
C ARG A 58 -0.31 18.87 -8.02
N ALA A 59 0.98 18.61 -8.26
CA ALA A 59 1.46 18.22 -9.58
C ALA A 59 0.82 16.91 -10.07
N ALA A 60 0.62 15.94 -9.18
CA ALA A 60 -0.06 14.69 -9.52
C ALA A 60 -1.51 14.97 -9.97
N VAL A 61 -2.23 15.78 -9.22
CA VAL A 61 -3.62 16.15 -9.55
C VAL A 61 -3.69 16.86 -10.91
N GLU A 62 -2.79 17.79 -11.18
CA GLU A 62 -2.74 18.53 -12.45
C GLU A 62 -2.49 17.62 -13.64
N HIS A 63 -1.80 16.49 -13.46
CA HIS A 63 -1.56 15.48 -14.50
C HIS A 63 -2.64 14.40 -14.54
N GLY A 64 -3.69 14.50 -13.74
CA GLY A 64 -4.77 13.50 -13.69
C GLY A 64 -4.38 12.20 -13.01
N TYR A 65 -3.34 12.21 -12.18
CA TYR A 65 -2.90 11.04 -11.41
C TYR A 65 -3.50 11.06 -10.01
N GLY A 66 -3.66 9.87 -9.42
CA GLY A 66 -3.76 9.74 -7.98
C GLY A 66 -2.37 9.89 -7.35
N ALA A 67 -2.31 9.90 -6.04
CA ALA A 67 -1.05 9.99 -5.32
C ALA A 67 -0.99 8.95 -4.20
N GLU A 68 0.15 8.29 -4.09
CA GLU A 68 0.48 7.47 -2.93
C GLU A 68 1.22 8.36 -1.95
N LEU A 69 0.95 8.21 -0.67
CA LEU A 69 1.60 9.00 0.36
C LEU A 69 1.90 8.14 1.58
N ASP A 70 2.86 8.56 2.37
CA ASP A 70 3.29 7.90 3.58
C ASP A 70 2.89 8.73 4.79
N VAL A 71 2.33 8.10 5.82
CA VAL A 71 1.79 8.78 6.98
C VAL A 71 2.45 8.23 8.25
N HIS A 72 2.86 9.12 9.13
CA HIS A 72 3.37 8.79 10.46
C HIS A 72 2.54 9.49 11.53
N ILE A 73 2.49 8.88 12.71
CA ILE A 73 1.92 9.50 13.90
C ILE A 73 3.07 10.05 14.73
N THR A 74 3.00 11.33 15.07
CA THR A 74 4.01 11.99 15.91
C THR A 74 3.79 11.66 17.40
N ALA A 75 4.77 11.98 18.24
CA ALA A 75 4.69 11.74 19.69
C ALA A 75 3.52 12.50 20.34
N ASP A 76 3.06 13.60 19.74
CA ASP A 76 1.90 14.37 20.20
C ASP A 76 0.60 13.98 19.47
N ASP A 77 0.55 12.78 18.90
CA ASP A 77 -0.62 12.17 18.27
C ASP A 77 -1.14 12.92 17.03
N LYS A 78 -0.26 13.58 16.28
CA LYS A 78 -0.61 14.22 15.02
C LYS A 78 -0.18 13.37 13.84
N LEU A 79 -0.99 13.35 12.79
CA LEU A 79 -0.63 12.71 11.53
C LEU A 79 0.20 13.66 10.67
N VAL A 80 1.33 13.13 10.17
CA VAL A 80 2.21 13.86 9.26
C VAL A 80 2.51 13.00 8.05
N VAL A 81 2.73 13.63 6.91
CA VAL A 81 3.06 12.94 5.65
C VAL A 81 4.58 12.95 5.51
N PHE A 82 5.19 11.80 5.76
CA PHE A 82 6.64 11.65 5.71
C PHE A 82 6.99 10.16 5.63
N HIS A 83 8.06 9.82 4.90
CA HIS A 83 8.43 8.42 4.68
C HIS A 83 9.41 7.89 5.71
N ASP A 84 10.48 8.63 6.01
CA ASP A 84 11.58 8.13 6.84
C ASP A 84 11.16 8.03 8.30
N SER A 85 11.84 7.18 9.08
CA SER A 85 11.54 7.00 10.49
C SER A 85 11.99 8.17 11.37
N ASN A 86 12.86 9.02 10.87
CA ASN A 86 13.29 10.27 11.52
C ASN A 86 13.62 11.34 10.49
N THR A 87 13.69 12.56 10.95
CA THR A 87 14.06 13.71 10.10
C THR A 87 15.63 13.83 9.90
#